data_48f27d5b4d861334fb6e6b8dce4c0376
#
_entry.id   48f27d5b4d861334fb6e6b8dce4c0376
#
_cell.length_a   1.000
_cell.length_b   1.000
_cell.length_c   1.000
_cell.angle_alpha   90.00
_cell.angle_beta   90.00
_cell.angle_gamma   90.00
#
_symmetry.space_group_name_H-M   'P 1'
#
loop_
_entity.id
_entity.type
_entity.pdbx_description
1 polymer ?
#
loop_
_entity_poly.entity_id
_entity_poly.type
_entity_poly.pdbx_seq_one_letter_code
_entity_poly.pdbx_strand_id
1 'polypeptide(L)'
;MEVIRLDNVSLWRRTQEEFSYDLKKTLLSVFEGKYRQPAKKLVLDKINLVVKKGEKIGIIGANGSGKSTLLKIISGILQPTTGSVRVRGQIAPLIELGAGFDAEISVIDNILLYGVLLGFSRAEMQQRIQSILEFAELQDYTFVPVKGLSSGMVARLGFAIATDIQPDILILDEVLSVGDESFKNKCKQRIDNFWDANATVLVVSHDLSFVQQSCVRGIWLDHGQLRFMGNANETVDCYLKSLNKL
;
A
#
# COMPACT_ATOMS: atom_id res chain seq x y z
N MET A 1 6.66 5.41 21.42
CA MET A 1 5.34 4.76 21.43
C MET A 1 5.24 3.84 20.22
N GLU A 2 4.76 2.61 20.37
CA GLU A 2 4.51 1.69 19.24
C GLU A 2 3.28 2.13 18.47
N VAL A 3 3.40 2.23 17.14
CA VAL A 3 2.31 2.61 16.25
C VAL A 3 1.86 1.46 15.34
N ILE A 4 2.77 0.53 15.01
CA ILE A 4 2.44 -0.70 14.27
C ILE A 4 3.02 -1.89 15.02
N ARG A 5 2.21 -2.95 15.15
CA ARG A 5 2.64 -4.23 15.71
C ARG A 5 2.00 -5.38 14.96
N LEU A 6 2.85 -6.26 14.45
CA LEU A 6 2.50 -7.53 13.83
C LEU A 6 3.03 -8.66 14.71
N ASP A 7 2.15 -9.57 15.10
CA ASP A 7 2.50 -10.74 15.91
C ASP A 7 2.17 -12.02 15.12
N ASN A 8 3.21 -12.75 14.66
CA ASN A 8 3.13 -14.02 13.91
C ASN A 8 2.17 -13.97 12.70
N VAL A 9 2.22 -12.90 11.93
CA VAL A 9 1.32 -12.66 10.80
C VAL A 9 1.69 -13.55 9.63
N SER A 10 0.73 -14.37 9.16
CA SER A 10 0.86 -15.16 7.93
C SER A 10 -0.33 -14.92 7.01
N LEU A 11 -0.08 -14.98 5.71
CA LEU A 11 -1.10 -14.87 4.67
C LEU A 11 -0.97 -15.98 3.64
N TRP A 12 -2.06 -16.73 3.46
CA TRP A 12 -2.24 -17.72 2.39
C TRP A 12 -3.15 -17.15 1.31
N ARG A 13 -2.75 -17.25 0.05
CA ARG A 13 -3.58 -16.91 -1.11
C ARG A 13 -3.84 -18.16 -1.96
N ARG A 14 -5.03 -18.22 -2.58
CA ARG A 14 -5.32 -19.20 -3.63
C ARG A 14 -4.57 -18.78 -4.89
N THR A 15 -3.91 -19.72 -5.56
CA THR A 15 -3.26 -19.45 -6.86
C THR A 15 -4.31 -19.31 -7.95
N GLN A 16 -4.14 -18.31 -8.82
CA GLN A 16 -5.10 -18.03 -9.92
C GLN A 16 -5.14 -19.13 -11.01
N GLU A 17 -4.20 -20.02 -11.02
CA GLU A 17 -4.10 -21.11 -12.01
C GLU A 17 -5.31 -22.08 -12.03
N GLU A 18 -6.18 -22.02 -11.00
CA GLU A 18 -7.35 -22.87 -10.88
C GLU A 18 -8.70 -22.14 -11.05
N PHE A 19 -8.71 -20.84 -11.35
CA PHE A 19 -9.91 -20.15 -11.81
C PHE A 19 -10.13 -20.33 -13.32
N SER A 20 -10.06 -21.57 -13.83
CA SER A 20 -10.77 -21.85 -15.08
C SER A 20 -12.26 -21.92 -14.73
N TYR A 21 -12.98 -20.87 -15.10
CA TYR A 21 -14.46 -20.79 -15.04
C TYR A 21 -15.12 -21.79 -16.01
N ASP A 22 -14.56 -22.97 -16.17
CA ASP A 22 -15.15 -24.03 -16.95
C ASP A 22 -16.02 -24.88 -16.01
N LEU A 23 -17.28 -24.41 -15.84
CA LEU A 23 -18.30 -25.13 -15.09
C LEU A 23 -18.39 -26.61 -15.51
N LYS A 24 -18.11 -26.96 -16.80
CA LYS A 24 -18.04 -28.33 -17.28
C LYS A 24 -16.88 -29.12 -16.66
N LYS A 25 -15.69 -28.53 -16.54
CA LYS A 25 -14.54 -29.20 -15.91
C LYS A 25 -14.74 -29.37 -14.41
N THR A 26 -15.36 -28.42 -13.74
CA THR A 26 -15.68 -28.51 -12.31
C THR A 26 -16.71 -29.62 -12.04
N LEU A 27 -17.76 -29.73 -12.85
CA LEU A 27 -18.75 -30.80 -12.76
C LEU A 27 -18.13 -32.18 -13.03
N LEU A 28 -17.30 -32.31 -14.05
CA LEU A 28 -16.60 -33.56 -14.36
C LEU A 28 -15.64 -33.99 -13.24
N SER A 29 -14.90 -33.05 -12.61
CA SER A 29 -13.98 -33.36 -11.52
C SER A 29 -14.68 -33.82 -10.25
N VAL A 30 -15.91 -33.35 -10.00
CA VAL A 30 -16.75 -33.83 -8.89
C VAL A 30 -17.21 -35.26 -9.17
N PHE A 31 -17.60 -35.60 -10.41
CA PHE A 31 -18.01 -36.95 -10.78
C PHE A 31 -16.85 -37.96 -10.78
N GLU A 32 -15.62 -37.52 -11.05
CA GLU A 32 -14.42 -38.37 -11.04
C GLU A 32 -13.79 -38.52 -9.66
N GLY A 33 -14.36 -37.94 -8.60
CA GLY A 33 -13.81 -38.00 -7.24
C GLY A 33 -12.44 -37.31 -7.06
N LYS A 34 -12.00 -36.54 -8.07
CA LYS A 34 -10.74 -35.79 -8.08
C LYS A 34 -10.95 -34.33 -7.70
N TYR A 35 -11.63 -34.07 -6.58
CA TYR A 35 -11.72 -32.71 -6.06
C TYR A 35 -10.33 -32.25 -5.59
N ARG A 36 -9.55 -31.64 -6.47
CA ARG A 36 -8.29 -31.00 -6.10
C ARG A 36 -8.62 -29.76 -5.27
N GLN A 37 -8.24 -29.76 -4.01
CA GLN A 37 -8.29 -28.53 -3.21
C GLN A 37 -7.43 -27.46 -3.91
N PRO A 38 -7.93 -26.23 -4.05
CA PRO A 38 -7.16 -25.16 -4.69
C PRO A 38 -5.80 -24.99 -3.99
N ALA A 39 -4.74 -24.98 -4.78
CA ALA A 39 -3.39 -24.83 -4.25
C ALA A 39 -3.28 -23.49 -3.54
N LYS A 40 -2.95 -23.50 -2.26
CA LYS A 40 -2.72 -22.32 -1.45
C LYS A 40 -1.24 -21.98 -1.47
N LYS A 41 -0.89 -20.76 -1.86
CA LYS A 41 0.47 -20.23 -1.78
C LYS A 41 0.62 -19.43 -0.50
N LEU A 42 1.64 -19.74 0.30
CA LEU A 42 2.04 -18.91 1.43
C LEU A 42 2.75 -17.67 0.89
N VAL A 43 2.19 -16.50 1.15
CA VAL A 43 2.70 -15.21 0.67
C VAL A 43 3.49 -14.51 1.75
N LEU A 44 3.04 -14.59 3.01
CA LEU A 44 3.76 -14.12 4.19
C LEU A 44 3.77 -15.21 5.24
N ASP A 45 4.91 -15.42 5.88
CA ASP A 45 5.13 -16.47 6.85
C ASP A 45 5.63 -15.92 8.19
N LYS A 46 4.76 -15.93 9.20
CA LYS A 46 5.03 -15.60 10.62
C LYS A 46 5.81 -14.29 10.80
N ILE A 47 5.38 -13.23 10.11
CA ILE A 47 6.01 -11.92 10.22
C ILE A 47 5.77 -11.35 11.62
N ASN A 48 6.87 -10.96 12.27
CA ASN A 48 6.88 -10.22 13.52
C ASN A 48 7.55 -8.87 13.28
N LEU A 49 6.81 -7.78 13.54
CA LEU A 49 7.29 -6.42 13.29
C LEU A 49 6.74 -5.46 14.33
N VAL A 50 7.60 -4.61 14.87
CA VAL A 50 7.21 -3.48 15.71
C VAL A 50 7.79 -2.21 15.11
N VAL A 51 6.92 -1.20 14.93
CA VAL A 51 7.30 0.13 14.44
C VAL A 51 6.94 1.17 15.49
N LYS A 52 7.86 2.06 15.77
CA LYS A 52 7.68 3.17 16.70
C LYS A 52 7.29 4.45 15.94
N LYS A 53 6.62 5.37 16.64
CA LYS A 53 6.24 6.68 16.09
C LYS A 53 7.48 7.42 15.58
N GLY A 54 7.38 8.00 14.38
CA GLY A 54 8.45 8.78 13.75
C GLY A 54 9.54 7.94 13.06
N GLU A 55 9.49 6.59 13.13
CA GLU A 55 10.44 5.75 12.38
C GLU A 55 10.22 5.84 10.87
N LYS A 56 11.33 5.90 10.14
CA LYS A 56 11.38 5.83 8.67
C LYS A 56 12.00 4.50 8.28
N ILE A 57 11.19 3.63 7.69
CA ILE A 57 11.53 2.24 7.43
C ILE A 57 11.49 1.95 5.94
N GLY A 58 12.63 1.52 5.40
CA GLY A 58 12.72 1.00 4.04
C GLY A 58 12.45 -0.51 4.01
N ILE A 59 11.59 -0.96 3.10
CA ILE A 59 11.29 -2.37 2.87
C ILE A 59 11.86 -2.77 1.53
N ILE A 60 12.84 -3.67 1.53
CA ILE A 60 13.54 -4.14 0.35
C ILE A 60 13.38 -5.64 0.13
N GLY A 61 13.66 -6.13 -1.07
CA GLY A 61 13.58 -7.53 -1.45
C GLY A 61 13.18 -7.71 -2.91
N ALA A 62 13.32 -8.91 -3.44
CA ALA A 62 13.01 -9.26 -4.83
C ALA A 62 11.51 -9.05 -5.15
N ASN A 63 11.17 -8.99 -6.46
CA ASN A 63 9.78 -8.99 -6.89
C ASN A 63 9.09 -10.28 -6.44
N GLY A 64 7.85 -10.14 -5.94
CA GLY A 64 7.10 -11.27 -5.40
C GLY A 64 7.53 -11.73 -4.00
N SER A 65 8.46 -11.05 -3.31
CA SER A 65 8.86 -11.38 -1.94
C SER A 65 7.78 -11.11 -0.87
N GLY A 66 6.70 -10.38 -1.21
CA GLY A 66 5.59 -10.08 -0.31
C GLY A 66 5.53 -8.64 0.21
N LYS A 67 6.39 -7.72 -0.25
CA LYS A 67 6.47 -6.32 0.20
C LYS A 67 5.13 -5.58 0.16
N SER A 68 4.52 -5.46 -1.02
CA SER A 68 3.22 -4.79 -1.19
C SER A 68 2.10 -5.51 -0.44
N THR A 69 2.20 -6.85 -0.28
CA THR A 69 1.25 -7.62 0.53
C THR A 69 1.36 -7.27 2.02
N LEU A 70 2.59 -7.13 2.52
CA LEU A 70 2.84 -6.70 3.90
C LEU A 70 2.27 -5.29 4.15
N LEU A 71 2.51 -4.35 3.23
CA LEU A 71 1.96 -3.01 3.32
C LEU A 71 0.42 -3.01 3.30
N LYS A 72 -0.21 -3.82 2.44
CA LYS A 72 -1.68 -3.97 2.38
C LYS A 72 -2.27 -4.52 3.68
N ILE A 73 -1.56 -5.42 4.35
CA ILE A 73 -1.98 -5.92 5.68
C ILE A 73 -1.86 -4.82 6.73
N ILE A 74 -0.77 -4.07 6.74
CA ILE A 74 -0.58 -2.95 7.67
C ILE A 74 -1.64 -1.88 7.45
N SER A 75 -1.99 -1.59 6.19
CA SER A 75 -3.04 -0.61 5.83
C SER A 75 -4.47 -1.11 6.10
N GLY A 76 -4.67 -2.36 6.53
CA GLY A 76 -6.00 -2.93 6.74
C GLY A 76 -6.75 -3.32 5.46
N ILE A 77 -6.13 -3.15 4.27
CA ILE A 77 -6.70 -3.54 2.97
C ILE A 77 -6.83 -5.07 2.88
N LEU A 78 -5.88 -5.80 3.47
CA LEU A 78 -5.89 -7.25 3.54
C LEU A 78 -5.89 -7.73 4.99
N GLN A 79 -6.72 -8.74 5.28
CA GLN A 79 -6.69 -9.42 6.57
C GLN A 79 -5.68 -10.58 6.54
N PRO A 80 -4.85 -10.76 7.57
CA PRO A 80 -3.99 -11.92 7.67
C PRO A 80 -4.80 -13.21 7.85
N THR A 81 -4.26 -14.34 7.41
CA THR A 81 -4.88 -15.64 7.65
C THR A 81 -4.67 -16.10 9.10
N THR A 82 -3.50 -15.80 9.66
CA THR A 82 -3.16 -16.07 11.07
C THR A 82 -2.33 -14.94 11.64
N GLY A 83 -2.26 -14.86 12.96
CA GLY A 83 -1.57 -13.80 13.67
C GLY A 83 -2.46 -12.58 13.94
N SER A 84 -1.88 -11.51 14.45
CA SER A 84 -2.60 -10.27 14.72
C SER A 84 -1.84 -9.04 14.27
N VAL A 85 -2.59 -8.03 13.84
CA VAL A 85 -2.09 -6.72 13.41
C VAL A 85 -2.74 -5.65 14.27
N ARG A 86 -1.94 -4.77 14.82
CA ARG A 86 -2.41 -3.60 15.56
C ARG A 86 -1.74 -2.36 15.00
N VAL A 87 -2.55 -1.40 14.57
CA VAL A 87 -2.09 -0.09 14.10
C VAL A 87 -2.78 1.00 14.91
N ARG A 88 -2.04 2.03 15.27
CA ARG A 88 -2.52 3.19 16.03
C ARG A 88 -2.18 4.45 15.28
N GLY A 89 -3.19 5.23 14.95
CA GLY A 89 -3.08 6.47 14.18
C GLY A 89 -3.69 6.34 12.78
N GLN A 90 -3.77 7.46 12.09
CA GLN A 90 -4.31 7.54 10.74
C GLN A 90 -3.25 7.14 9.72
N ILE A 91 -3.64 6.27 8.78
CA ILE A 91 -2.77 5.78 7.72
C ILE A 91 -3.14 6.47 6.42
N ALA A 92 -2.14 7.02 5.71
CA ALA A 92 -2.26 7.37 4.29
C ALA A 92 -1.57 6.29 3.44
N PRO A 93 -2.32 5.34 2.87
CA PRO A 93 -1.76 4.28 2.03
C PRO A 93 -1.65 4.78 0.58
N LEU A 94 -0.45 5.14 0.14
CA LEU A 94 -0.17 5.48 -1.26
C LEU A 94 0.27 4.24 -2.05
N ILE A 95 -0.45 3.14 -1.89
CA ILE A 95 -0.12 1.84 -2.50
C ILE A 95 -0.98 1.60 -3.76
N GLU A 96 -2.28 1.85 -3.66
CA GLU A 96 -3.27 1.64 -4.72
C GLU A 96 -4.16 2.87 -4.78
N LEU A 97 -3.67 3.93 -5.42
CA LEU A 97 -4.40 5.20 -5.53
C LEU A 97 -5.71 5.00 -6.32
N GLY A 98 -6.82 5.40 -5.69
CA GLY A 98 -8.16 5.20 -6.26
C GLY A 98 -8.76 3.81 -6.03
N ALA A 99 -8.06 2.91 -5.34
CA ALA A 99 -8.69 1.66 -4.88
C ALA A 99 -9.81 1.99 -3.88
N GLY A 100 -11.03 1.56 -4.21
CA GLY A 100 -12.23 1.91 -3.42
C GLY A 100 -13.05 3.06 -4.01
N PHE A 101 -12.63 3.66 -5.13
CA PHE A 101 -13.51 4.55 -5.89
C PHE A 101 -14.64 3.78 -6.54
N ASP A 102 -15.82 4.37 -6.51
CA ASP A 102 -16.96 3.91 -7.32
C ASP A 102 -16.93 4.66 -8.66
N ALA A 103 -16.76 3.92 -9.73
CA ALA A 103 -16.64 4.47 -11.07
C ALA A 103 -17.92 5.18 -11.56
N GLU A 104 -19.09 4.81 -11.01
CA GLU A 104 -20.39 5.30 -11.45
C GLU A 104 -20.79 6.63 -10.77
N ILE A 105 -20.21 6.98 -9.64
CA ILE A 105 -20.52 8.23 -8.94
C ILE A 105 -19.50 9.33 -9.28
N SER A 106 -19.88 10.58 -8.96
CA SER A 106 -19.08 11.77 -9.28
C SER A 106 -17.75 11.85 -8.52
N VAL A 107 -16.85 12.71 -9.00
CA VAL A 107 -15.58 13.03 -8.33
C VAL A 107 -15.84 13.49 -6.90
N ILE A 108 -16.78 14.42 -6.69
CA ILE A 108 -17.10 14.94 -5.36
C ILE A 108 -17.64 13.86 -4.43
N ASP A 109 -18.49 12.96 -4.93
CA ASP A 109 -19.01 11.84 -4.13
C ASP A 109 -17.92 10.84 -3.78
N ASN A 110 -16.98 10.59 -4.70
CA ASN A 110 -15.79 9.75 -4.42
C ASN A 110 -14.85 10.40 -3.40
N ILE A 111 -14.68 11.73 -3.39
CA ILE A 111 -13.92 12.41 -2.33
C ILE A 111 -14.54 12.11 -0.96
N LEU A 112 -15.86 12.23 -0.84
CA LEU A 112 -16.56 11.96 0.41
C LEU A 112 -16.50 10.48 0.79
N LEU A 113 -16.73 9.57 -0.16
CA LEU A 113 -16.68 8.13 0.05
C LEU A 113 -15.29 7.68 0.51
N TYR A 114 -14.26 8.07 -0.24
CA TYR A 114 -12.89 7.64 0.03
C TYR A 114 -12.35 8.24 1.33
N GLY A 115 -12.70 9.49 1.64
CA GLY A 115 -12.37 10.10 2.93
C GLY A 115 -12.97 9.33 4.11
N VAL A 116 -14.22 8.87 3.99
CA VAL A 116 -14.86 8.03 5.02
C VAL A 116 -14.16 6.68 5.15
N LEU A 117 -13.76 6.06 4.04
CA LEU A 117 -12.97 4.81 4.06
C LEU A 117 -11.61 4.99 4.74
N LEU A 118 -11.01 6.16 4.65
CA LEU A 118 -9.77 6.52 5.37
C LEU A 118 -10.00 6.89 6.84
N GLY A 119 -11.27 6.86 7.31
CA GLY A 119 -11.63 7.09 8.72
C GLY A 119 -12.01 8.52 9.08
N PHE A 120 -12.21 9.42 8.09
CA PHE A 120 -12.68 10.78 8.31
C PHE A 120 -14.20 10.86 8.34
N SER A 121 -14.75 11.82 9.04
CA SER A 121 -16.18 12.09 8.97
C SER A 121 -16.55 12.77 7.64
N ARG A 122 -17.81 12.55 7.18
CA ARG A 122 -18.31 13.22 5.98
C ARG A 122 -18.24 14.75 6.09
N ALA A 123 -18.50 15.29 7.28
CA ALA A 123 -18.46 16.74 7.53
C ALA A 123 -17.05 17.33 7.38
N GLU A 124 -16.03 16.64 7.88
CA GLU A 124 -14.63 17.01 7.67
C GLU A 124 -14.26 17.00 6.20
N MET A 125 -14.65 15.94 5.47
CA MET A 125 -14.36 15.85 4.04
C MET A 125 -15.08 16.92 3.21
N GLN A 126 -16.32 17.30 3.57
CA GLN A 126 -17.02 18.38 2.89
C GLN A 126 -16.25 19.70 2.91
N GLN A 127 -15.59 20.03 4.01
CA GLN A 127 -14.79 21.25 4.14
C GLN A 127 -13.51 21.21 3.30
N ARG A 128 -13.07 20.02 2.87
CA ARG A 128 -11.81 19.78 2.16
C ARG A 128 -11.97 19.55 0.66
N ILE A 129 -13.20 19.47 0.17
CA ILE A 129 -13.48 19.19 -1.24
C ILE A 129 -12.72 20.16 -2.14
N GLN A 130 -12.78 21.46 -1.82
CA GLN A 130 -12.17 22.50 -2.65
C GLN A 130 -10.64 22.33 -2.72
N SER A 131 -9.98 22.15 -1.58
CA SER A 131 -8.52 21.97 -1.52
C SER A 131 -8.06 20.70 -2.25
N ILE A 132 -8.83 19.61 -2.13
CA ILE A 132 -8.55 18.35 -2.81
C ILE A 132 -8.68 18.52 -4.34
N LEU A 133 -9.75 19.14 -4.81
CA LEU A 133 -9.96 19.40 -6.24
C LEU A 133 -8.89 20.31 -6.83
N GLU A 134 -8.50 21.37 -6.12
CA GLU A 134 -7.43 22.29 -6.52
C GLU A 134 -6.08 21.59 -6.61
N PHE A 135 -5.75 20.76 -5.61
CA PHE A 135 -4.51 20.02 -5.65
C PHE A 135 -4.47 19.00 -6.80
N ALA A 136 -5.58 18.28 -7.00
CA ALA A 136 -5.70 17.28 -8.07
C ALA A 136 -5.84 17.90 -9.47
N GLU A 137 -6.10 19.22 -9.57
CA GLU A 137 -6.40 19.95 -10.83
C GLU A 137 -7.65 19.39 -11.53
N LEU A 138 -8.72 19.14 -10.74
CA LEU A 138 -9.96 18.50 -11.19
C LEU A 138 -11.22 19.35 -10.93
N GLN A 139 -11.09 20.68 -10.78
CA GLN A 139 -12.23 21.57 -10.51
C GLN A 139 -13.34 21.47 -11.57
N ASP A 140 -12.94 21.37 -12.84
CA ASP A 140 -13.88 21.27 -13.97
C ASP A 140 -14.57 19.88 -14.05
N TYR A 141 -14.08 18.90 -13.30
CA TYR A 141 -14.57 17.52 -13.29
C TYR A 141 -15.38 17.17 -12.04
N THR A 142 -15.70 18.13 -11.19
CA THR A 142 -16.33 17.94 -9.87
C THR A 142 -17.55 17.01 -9.91
N PHE A 143 -18.42 17.18 -10.91
CA PHE A 143 -19.66 16.41 -11.06
C PHE A 143 -19.57 15.30 -12.11
N VAL A 144 -18.40 15.08 -12.71
CA VAL A 144 -18.18 14.02 -13.69
C VAL A 144 -18.03 12.69 -12.96
N PRO A 145 -18.68 11.59 -13.41
CA PRO A 145 -18.41 10.25 -12.88
C PRO A 145 -16.95 9.84 -13.09
N VAL A 146 -16.36 9.14 -12.10
CA VAL A 146 -14.94 8.76 -12.14
C VAL A 146 -14.58 7.91 -13.36
N LYS A 147 -15.50 7.12 -13.90
CA LYS A 147 -15.30 6.38 -15.16
C LYS A 147 -14.99 7.29 -16.37
N GLY A 148 -15.33 8.57 -16.30
CA GLY A 148 -15.02 9.57 -17.34
C GLY A 148 -13.63 10.17 -17.21
N LEU A 149 -12.88 9.85 -16.16
CA LEU A 149 -11.53 10.33 -15.94
C LEU A 149 -10.49 9.40 -16.58
N SER A 150 -9.34 9.95 -16.97
CA SER A 150 -8.17 9.14 -17.32
C SER A 150 -7.59 8.46 -16.07
N SER A 151 -6.81 7.39 -16.26
CA SER A 151 -6.13 6.70 -15.15
C SER A 151 -5.20 7.64 -14.37
N GLY A 152 -4.55 8.59 -15.06
CA GLY A 152 -3.73 9.62 -14.42
C GLY A 152 -4.55 10.57 -13.55
N MET A 153 -5.74 11.00 -13.99
CA MET A 153 -6.65 11.85 -13.21
C MET A 153 -7.19 11.10 -11.98
N VAL A 154 -7.53 9.82 -12.12
CA VAL A 154 -7.94 8.96 -10.99
C VAL A 154 -6.83 8.86 -9.96
N ALA A 155 -5.60 8.65 -10.39
CA ALA A 155 -4.45 8.57 -9.50
C ALA A 155 -4.15 9.92 -8.82
N ARG A 156 -4.26 11.06 -9.53
CA ARG A 156 -4.15 12.41 -8.96
C ARG A 156 -5.20 12.63 -7.87
N LEU A 157 -6.45 12.26 -8.13
CA LEU A 157 -7.54 12.36 -7.15
C LEU A 157 -7.26 11.52 -5.91
N GLY A 158 -6.88 10.24 -6.09
CA GLY A 158 -6.56 9.34 -4.99
C GLY A 158 -5.41 9.86 -4.13
N PHE A 159 -4.35 10.37 -4.76
CA PHE A 159 -3.22 10.99 -4.06
C PHE A 159 -3.66 12.24 -3.28
N ALA A 160 -4.43 13.13 -3.93
CA ALA A 160 -4.91 14.36 -3.31
C ALA A 160 -5.72 14.06 -2.04
N ILE A 161 -6.67 13.12 -2.10
CA ILE A 161 -7.50 12.74 -0.95
C ILE A 161 -6.64 12.11 0.16
N ALA A 162 -5.79 11.13 -0.19
CA ALA A 162 -5.00 10.41 0.80
C ALA A 162 -3.98 11.29 1.52
N THR A 163 -3.57 12.41 0.91
CA THR A 163 -2.54 13.31 1.43
C THR A 163 -3.06 14.69 1.86
N ASP A 164 -4.37 14.95 1.76
CA ASP A 164 -4.94 16.25 2.17
C ASP A 164 -4.82 16.48 3.69
N ILE A 165 -4.88 15.41 4.45
CA ILE A 165 -4.71 15.44 5.90
C ILE A 165 -3.34 14.85 6.25
N GLN A 166 -2.64 15.46 7.21
CA GLN A 166 -1.36 14.96 7.69
C GLN A 166 -1.56 13.62 8.41
N PRO A 167 -1.05 12.49 7.85
CA PRO A 167 -1.21 11.18 8.46
C PRO A 167 -0.24 10.99 9.61
N ASP A 168 -0.58 10.10 10.57
CA ASP A 168 0.37 9.59 11.56
C ASP A 168 1.35 8.60 10.93
N ILE A 169 0.86 7.84 9.93
CA ILE A 169 1.60 6.78 9.24
C ILE A 169 1.42 6.95 7.73
N LEU A 170 2.52 7.16 7.03
CA LEU A 170 2.57 7.23 5.57
C LEU A 170 3.10 5.91 5.02
N ILE A 171 2.40 5.30 4.08
CA ILE A 171 2.81 4.07 3.42
C ILE A 171 3.01 4.35 1.93
N LEU A 172 4.24 4.16 1.46
CA LEU A 172 4.66 4.39 0.09
C LEU A 172 5.05 3.07 -0.56
N ASP A 173 4.48 2.76 -1.72
CA ASP A 173 4.92 1.65 -2.56
C ASP A 173 5.43 2.26 -3.88
N GLU A 174 6.71 2.24 -4.10
CA GLU A 174 7.51 2.60 -5.29
C GLU A 174 6.90 3.59 -6.33
N VAL A 175 5.58 3.74 -6.35
CA VAL A 175 4.82 4.40 -7.41
C VAL A 175 4.46 5.83 -7.03
N LEU A 176 5.47 6.71 -6.96
CA LEU A 176 5.22 8.16 -7.00
C LEU A 176 5.19 8.70 -8.44
N SER A 177 5.02 7.83 -9.44
CA SER A 177 4.89 8.21 -10.85
C SER A 177 3.46 8.58 -11.20
N VAL A 178 2.84 9.47 -10.42
CA VAL A 178 1.46 9.94 -10.65
C VAL A 178 1.49 11.22 -11.46
N GLY A 179 0.78 11.22 -12.61
CA GLY A 179 0.61 12.40 -13.43
C GLY A 179 1.85 12.77 -14.25
N ASP A 180 1.86 14.01 -14.74
CA ASP A 180 2.99 14.61 -15.45
C ASP A 180 4.08 15.12 -14.49
N GLU A 181 5.15 15.67 -15.05
CA GLU A 181 6.31 16.12 -14.27
C GLU A 181 5.95 17.24 -13.27
N SER A 182 5.03 18.13 -13.64
CA SER A 182 4.56 19.19 -12.76
C SER A 182 3.85 18.61 -11.54
N PHE A 183 2.96 17.66 -11.75
CA PHE A 183 2.22 17.03 -10.66
C PHE A 183 3.12 16.14 -9.78
N LYS A 184 4.09 15.44 -10.37
CA LYS A 184 5.12 14.70 -9.61
C LYS A 184 5.87 15.60 -8.63
N ASN A 185 6.24 16.82 -9.07
CA ASN A 185 6.91 17.77 -8.19
C ASN A 185 6.02 18.23 -7.02
N LYS A 186 4.71 18.46 -7.25
CA LYS A 186 3.75 18.74 -6.19
C LYS A 186 3.62 17.57 -5.20
N CYS A 187 3.54 16.34 -5.71
CA CYS A 187 3.49 15.13 -4.89
C CYS A 187 4.75 14.99 -4.03
N LYS A 188 5.93 15.19 -4.63
CA LYS A 188 7.20 15.13 -3.91
C LYS A 188 7.24 16.14 -2.77
N GLN A 189 6.93 17.41 -3.02
CA GLN A 189 6.90 18.45 -1.99
C GLN A 189 5.95 18.08 -0.84
N ARG A 190 4.77 17.52 -1.14
CA ARG A 190 3.81 17.11 -0.11
C ARG A 190 4.34 15.94 0.73
N ILE A 191 5.03 14.98 0.11
CA ILE A 191 5.67 13.87 0.82
C ILE A 191 6.84 14.34 1.66
N ASP A 192 7.70 15.23 1.12
CA ASP A 192 8.81 15.82 1.85
C ASP A 192 8.31 16.53 3.13
N ASN A 193 7.18 17.26 3.05
CA ASN A 193 6.56 17.88 4.21
C ASN A 193 6.14 16.85 5.29
N PHE A 194 5.60 15.69 4.90
CA PHE A 194 5.27 14.62 5.85
C PHE A 194 6.53 13.97 6.43
N TRP A 195 7.56 13.84 5.61
CA TRP A 195 8.85 13.31 6.04
C TRP A 195 9.48 14.18 7.13
N ASP A 196 9.45 15.50 6.93
CA ASP A 196 10.02 16.47 7.85
C ASP A 196 9.16 16.65 9.11
N ALA A 197 7.84 16.51 9.01
CA ALA A 197 6.89 16.62 10.11
C ALA A 197 6.93 15.44 11.10
N ASN A 198 7.96 14.57 11.02
CA ASN A 198 8.14 13.41 11.91
C ASN A 198 7.02 12.36 11.82
N ALA A 199 6.33 12.25 10.67
CA ALA A 199 5.41 11.15 10.41
C ALA A 199 6.17 9.80 10.44
N THR A 200 5.49 8.73 10.81
CA THR A 200 6.02 7.37 10.64
C THR A 200 5.91 7.00 9.17
N VAL A 201 6.99 6.56 8.54
CA VAL A 201 6.98 6.24 7.10
C VAL A 201 7.44 4.81 6.88
N LEU A 202 6.64 4.04 6.12
CA LEU A 202 7.04 2.77 5.54
C LEU A 202 7.13 2.94 4.04
N VAL A 203 8.29 2.70 3.47
CA VAL A 203 8.51 2.85 2.03
C VAL A 203 9.08 1.56 1.44
N VAL A 204 8.43 1.07 0.37
CA VAL A 204 9.02 0.06 -0.52
C VAL A 204 9.75 0.79 -1.63
N SER A 205 11.01 0.47 -1.82
CA SER A 205 11.82 1.04 -2.89
C SER A 205 12.80 0.02 -3.45
N HIS A 206 13.01 0.08 -4.77
CA HIS A 206 14.11 -0.61 -5.45
C HIS A 206 15.37 0.23 -5.51
N ASP A 207 15.27 1.53 -5.20
CA ASP A 207 16.43 2.40 -5.01
C ASP A 207 17.03 2.18 -3.62
N LEU A 208 18.04 1.31 -3.56
CA LEU A 208 18.74 0.98 -2.32
C LEU A 208 19.48 2.19 -1.75
N SER A 209 19.96 3.10 -2.60
CA SER A 209 20.66 4.32 -2.18
C SER A 209 19.69 5.26 -1.45
N PHE A 210 18.46 5.39 -1.96
CA PHE A 210 17.41 6.14 -1.28
C PHE A 210 17.11 5.54 0.11
N VAL A 211 17.00 4.22 0.21
CA VAL A 211 16.75 3.54 1.50
C VAL A 211 17.88 3.81 2.49
N GLN A 212 19.15 3.72 2.05
CA GLN A 212 20.31 3.98 2.89
C GLN A 212 20.39 5.43 3.40
N GLN A 213 20.04 6.41 2.55
CA GLN A 213 20.16 7.83 2.87
C GLN A 213 18.97 8.36 3.66
N SER A 214 17.76 7.84 3.39
CA SER A 214 16.53 8.44 3.89
C SER A 214 15.87 7.63 5.00
N CYS A 215 16.18 6.34 5.14
CA CYS A 215 15.59 5.50 6.17
C CYS A 215 16.57 5.23 7.32
N VAL A 216 16.04 5.24 8.55
CA VAL A 216 16.84 4.89 9.74
C VAL A 216 16.96 3.36 9.85
N ARG A 217 15.91 2.64 9.45
CA ARG A 217 15.78 1.20 9.61
C ARG A 217 15.38 0.55 8.29
N GLY A 218 15.91 -0.64 8.04
CA GLY A 218 15.58 -1.45 6.89
C GLY A 218 14.93 -2.77 7.28
N ILE A 219 14.10 -3.28 6.40
CA ILE A 219 13.49 -4.62 6.45
C ILE A 219 13.78 -5.31 5.13
N TRP A 220 14.48 -6.45 5.18
CA TRP A 220 14.64 -7.31 4.01
C TRP A 220 13.63 -8.45 4.07
N LEU A 221 12.73 -8.46 3.09
CA LEU A 221 11.73 -9.50 2.91
C LEU A 221 12.13 -10.41 1.74
N ASP A 222 12.13 -11.73 1.97
CA ASP A 222 12.43 -12.71 0.95
C ASP A 222 11.51 -13.92 1.07
N HIS A 223 10.86 -14.30 -0.05
CA HIS A 223 9.89 -15.41 -0.10
C HIS A 223 8.87 -15.39 1.05
N GLY A 224 8.34 -14.22 1.38
CA GLY A 224 7.35 -14.04 2.44
C GLY A 224 7.89 -14.07 3.86
N GLN A 225 9.20 -14.19 4.05
CA GLN A 225 9.86 -14.22 5.35
C GLN A 225 10.69 -12.97 5.58
N LEU A 226 10.71 -12.50 6.81
CA LEU A 226 11.60 -11.43 7.24
C LEU A 226 12.99 -12.03 7.45
N ARG A 227 13.93 -11.77 6.52
CA ARG A 227 15.30 -12.31 6.57
C ARG A 227 16.22 -11.50 7.46
N PHE A 228 16.07 -10.18 7.40
CA PHE A 228 16.86 -9.26 8.20
C PHE A 228 16.06 -7.99 8.52
N MET A 229 16.30 -7.44 9.68
CA MET A 229 15.73 -6.18 10.13
C MET A 229 16.73 -5.49 11.06
N GLY A 230 17.17 -4.30 10.68
CA GLY A 230 18.19 -3.56 11.41
C GLY A 230 18.36 -2.14 10.89
N ASN A 231 19.54 -1.58 11.04
CA ASN A 231 19.91 -0.30 10.42
C ASN A 231 19.77 -0.42 8.89
N ALA A 232 19.37 0.67 8.22
CA ALA A 232 19.12 0.67 6.77
C ALA A 232 20.36 0.24 5.96
N ASN A 233 21.54 0.76 6.32
CA ASN A 233 22.79 0.39 5.65
C ASN A 233 23.13 -1.10 5.82
N GLU A 234 23.03 -1.63 7.03
CA GLU A 234 23.29 -3.05 7.30
C GLU A 234 22.30 -3.95 6.55
N THR A 235 21.02 -3.53 6.48
CA THR A 235 19.98 -4.28 5.77
C THR A 235 20.26 -4.35 4.28
N VAL A 236 20.65 -3.22 3.66
CA VAL A 236 21.02 -3.17 2.24
C VAL A 236 22.26 -4.00 1.98
N ASP A 237 23.28 -3.92 2.82
CA ASP A 237 24.51 -4.71 2.68
C ASP A 237 24.23 -6.22 2.77
N CYS A 238 23.38 -6.66 3.70
CA CYS A 238 22.95 -8.05 3.81
C CYS A 238 22.21 -8.52 2.56
N TYR A 239 21.33 -7.68 2.02
CA TYR A 239 20.61 -7.98 0.78
C TYR A 239 21.55 -8.11 -0.41
N LEU A 240 22.46 -7.14 -0.62
CA LEU A 240 23.44 -7.17 -1.72
C LEU A 240 24.37 -8.39 -1.64
N LYS A 241 24.84 -8.75 -0.43
CA LYS A 241 25.65 -9.97 -0.23
C LYS A 241 24.88 -11.24 -0.59
N SER A 242 23.56 -11.27 -0.45
CA SER A 242 22.73 -12.42 -0.84
C SER A 242 22.63 -12.58 -2.34
N LEU A 243 22.59 -11.47 -3.10
CA LEU A 243 22.54 -11.48 -4.57
C LEU A 243 23.86 -11.97 -5.20
N ASN A 244 25.00 -11.69 -4.55
CA ASN A 244 26.32 -12.10 -5.03
C ASN A 244 26.67 -13.56 -4.71
N LYS A 245 25.79 -14.30 -4.01
CA LYS A 245 25.97 -15.71 -3.68
C LYS A 245 25.19 -16.67 -4.59
N LEU A 246 24.45 -16.12 -5.55
CA LEU A 246 23.70 -16.82 -6.62
C LEU A 246 24.47 -16.75 -7.93
#